data_39b4f7d3a983e339667324349b49c5c5
#
_entry.id   39b4f7d3a983e339667324349b49c5c5
#
_cell.length_a   1.000
_cell.length_b   1.000
_cell.length_c   1.000
_cell.angle_alpha   90.00
_cell.angle_beta   90.00
_cell.angle_gamma   90.00
#
_symmetry.space_group_name_H-M   'P 1'
#
loop_
_entity.id
_entity.type
_entity.pdbx_description
1 polymer ?
#
loop_
_entity_poly.entity_id
_entity_poly.type
_entity_poly.pdbx_seq_one_letter_code
_entity_poly.pdbx_strand_id
1 'polypeptide(L)'
;MFSEIQTIPDAAAEIKGSPEFPKIRGMVYFFGVHNGTIVAADIRNLPDGNAFHGFHIHEGTCQGTKAEPFAQADGHYNPTNAMHPQHAGDMPSLLANDGNAFLIFYTDRFHPEDVIGRAVIIHAHSDDMTTQPSGNSGAMIACGEIREMKTE
;
A
#
# COMPACT_ATOMS: atom_id res chain seq x y z
N MET A 1 10.51 20.17 -0.67
CA MET A 1 9.89 18.85 -0.94
C MET A 1 9.56 18.65 -2.41
N PHE A 2 8.75 19.51 -3.04
CA PHE A 2 8.45 19.31 -4.47
C PHE A 2 9.69 19.31 -5.37
N SER A 3 10.70 20.11 -5.05
CA SER A 3 11.95 20.14 -5.79
C SER A 3 12.81 18.86 -5.66
N GLU A 4 12.51 18.01 -4.69
CA GLU A 4 13.22 16.74 -4.47
C GLU A 4 12.58 15.57 -5.22
N ILE A 5 11.32 15.72 -5.69
CA ILE A 5 10.63 14.64 -6.40
C ILE A 5 11.24 14.47 -7.78
N GLN A 6 11.81 13.33 -8.01
CA GLN A 6 12.39 12.96 -9.29
C GLN A 6 11.31 12.45 -10.25
N THR A 7 11.57 12.51 -11.54
CA THR A 7 10.64 11.99 -12.55
C THR A 7 10.59 10.46 -12.57
N ILE A 8 11.62 9.79 -12.07
CA ILE A 8 11.68 8.32 -11.98
C ILE A 8 11.59 7.94 -10.49
N PRO A 9 10.63 7.11 -10.09
CA PRO A 9 10.55 6.66 -8.71
C PRO A 9 11.72 5.73 -8.35
N ASP A 10 12.07 5.69 -7.07
CA ASP A 10 13.09 4.77 -6.56
C ASP A 10 12.58 3.34 -6.47
N ALA A 11 11.28 3.17 -6.22
CA ALA A 11 10.62 1.88 -6.16
C ALA A 11 9.18 1.98 -6.64
N ALA A 12 8.59 0.85 -7.01
CA ALA A 12 7.20 0.77 -7.43
C ALA A 12 6.62 -0.60 -7.10
N ALA A 13 5.29 -0.64 -6.91
CA ALA A 13 4.52 -1.86 -6.76
C ALA A 13 3.41 -1.88 -7.81
N GLU A 14 3.35 -2.94 -8.60
CA GLU A 14 2.23 -3.19 -9.50
C GLU A 14 1.11 -3.89 -8.71
N ILE A 15 -0.02 -3.24 -8.59
CA ILE A 15 -1.16 -3.74 -7.82
C ILE A 15 -2.06 -4.59 -8.71
N LYS A 16 -2.38 -5.78 -8.20
CA LYS A 16 -3.33 -6.71 -8.84
C LYS A 16 -4.35 -7.18 -7.81
N GLY A 17 -5.60 -7.28 -8.23
CA GLY A 17 -6.67 -7.80 -7.40
C GLY A 17 -6.53 -9.29 -7.14
N SER A 18 -7.14 -9.74 -6.04
CA SER A 18 -7.34 -11.16 -5.76
C SER A 18 -8.21 -11.83 -6.83
N PRO A 19 -8.28 -13.17 -6.85
CA PRO A 19 -9.20 -13.86 -7.79
C PRO A 19 -10.66 -13.44 -7.65
N GLU A 20 -11.09 -13.00 -6.48
CA GLU A 20 -12.44 -12.47 -6.25
C GLU A 20 -12.63 -11.07 -6.86
N PHE A 21 -11.55 -10.28 -6.94
CA PHE A 21 -11.57 -8.91 -7.47
C PHE A 21 -10.55 -8.75 -8.62
N PRO A 22 -10.67 -9.54 -9.70
CA PRO A 22 -9.61 -9.64 -10.71
C PRO A 22 -9.43 -8.38 -11.55
N LYS A 23 -10.36 -7.43 -11.47
CA LYS A 23 -10.29 -6.17 -12.24
C LYS A 23 -9.47 -5.10 -11.55
N ILE A 24 -9.19 -5.22 -10.24
CA ILE A 24 -8.39 -4.21 -9.53
C ILE A 24 -7.00 -4.18 -10.14
N ARG A 25 -6.57 -2.98 -10.51
CA ARG A 25 -5.26 -2.73 -11.11
C ARG A 25 -4.74 -1.37 -10.69
N GLY A 26 -3.43 -1.25 -10.66
CA GLY A 26 -2.83 0.06 -10.44
C GLY A 26 -1.35 -0.02 -10.18
N MET A 27 -0.81 1.14 -9.86
CA MET A 27 0.59 1.32 -9.49
C MET A 27 0.70 2.13 -8.21
N VAL A 28 1.67 1.79 -7.40
CA VAL A 28 2.10 2.61 -6.26
C VAL A 28 3.57 2.92 -6.46
N TYR A 29 3.92 4.20 -6.49
CA TYR A 29 5.26 4.70 -6.71
C TYR A 29 5.83 5.29 -5.42
N PHE A 30 7.13 5.08 -5.21
CA PHE A 30 7.85 5.54 -4.03
C PHE A 30 9.03 6.41 -4.47
N PHE A 31 9.00 7.67 -4.05
CA PHE A 31 10.06 8.64 -4.37
C PHE A 31 10.78 9.02 -3.07
N GLY A 32 12.06 8.73 -3.00
CA GLY A 32 12.88 9.15 -1.86
C GLY A 32 13.05 10.66 -1.84
N VAL A 33 12.83 11.24 -0.67
CA VAL A 33 13.11 12.65 -0.36
C VAL A 33 13.97 12.71 0.89
N HIS A 34 14.47 13.90 1.22
CA HIS A 34 15.51 14.05 2.26
C HIS A 34 15.20 13.28 3.57
N ASN A 35 13.99 13.38 4.09
CA ASN A 35 13.64 12.80 5.38
C ASN A 35 12.55 11.72 5.28
N GLY A 36 12.37 11.08 4.13
CA GLY A 36 11.32 10.07 4.00
C GLY A 36 10.96 9.75 2.56
N THR A 37 9.68 9.54 2.33
CA THR A 37 9.15 9.07 1.04
C THR A 37 7.90 9.84 0.66
N ILE A 38 7.81 10.21 -0.62
CA ILE A 38 6.55 10.57 -1.27
C ILE A 38 5.99 9.29 -1.88
N VAL A 39 4.77 8.95 -1.53
CA VAL A 39 4.04 7.80 -2.08
C VAL A 39 2.95 8.32 -3.00
N ALA A 40 2.88 7.78 -4.21
CA ALA A 40 1.83 8.10 -5.19
C ALA A 40 1.12 6.82 -5.61
N ALA A 41 -0.18 6.75 -5.38
CA ALA A 41 -1.02 5.61 -5.73
C ALA A 41 -2.03 6.01 -6.80
N ASP A 42 -2.16 5.19 -7.84
CA ASP A 42 -3.16 5.30 -8.89
C ASP A 42 -3.79 3.92 -9.09
N ILE A 43 -4.99 3.74 -8.53
CA ILE A 43 -5.65 2.44 -8.45
C ILE A 43 -7.01 2.53 -9.16
N ARG A 44 -7.36 1.47 -9.88
CA ARG A 44 -8.60 1.39 -10.67
C ARG A 44 -9.40 0.16 -10.32
N ASN A 45 -10.70 0.26 -10.56
CA ASN A 45 -11.69 -0.82 -10.41
C ASN A 45 -11.83 -1.33 -8.97
N LEU A 46 -11.68 -0.44 -7.99
CA LEU A 46 -11.99 -0.76 -6.60
C LEU A 46 -13.50 -1.04 -6.46
N PRO A 47 -13.88 -2.01 -5.60
CA PRO A 47 -15.28 -2.32 -5.37
C PRO A 47 -15.98 -1.17 -4.62
N ASP A 48 -17.33 -1.21 -4.62
CA ASP A 48 -18.21 -0.27 -3.91
C ASP A 48 -18.09 1.20 -4.37
N GLY A 49 -17.43 1.44 -5.49
CA GLY A 49 -17.43 2.69 -6.24
C GLY A 49 -16.91 3.94 -5.49
N ASN A 50 -17.48 4.28 -4.34
CA ASN A 50 -17.22 5.53 -3.63
C ASN A 50 -16.85 5.31 -2.15
N ALA A 51 -16.14 4.23 -1.84
CA ALA A 51 -15.75 3.86 -0.48
C ALA A 51 -14.30 4.23 -0.18
N PHE A 52 -13.95 4.25 1.12
CA PHE A 52 -12.57 4.25 1.56
C PHE A 52 -12.08 2.82 1.70
N HIS A 53 -10.82 2.60 1.38
CA HIS A 53 -10.15 1.30 1.51
C HIS A 53 -8.87 1.44 2.33
N GLY A 54 -8.68 0.58 3.32
CA GLY A 54 -7.44 0.49 4.07
C GLY A 54 -6.27 0.23 3.13
N PHE A 55 -5.14 0.87 3.39
CA PHE A 55 -3.98 0.90 2.50
C PHE A 55 -2.72 0.83 3.35
N HIS A 56 -2.02 -0.30 3.28
CA HIS A 56 -0.89 -0.57 4.17
C HIS A 56 0.26 -1.26 3.45
N ILE A 57 1.47 -1.08 3.98
CA ILE A 57 2.60 -1.94 3.64
C ILE A 57 2.67 -3.04 4.70
N HIS A 58 2.69 -4.30 4.25
CA HIS A 58 2.82 -5.48 5.07
C HIS A 58 4.25 -6.02 5.06
N GLU A 59 4.61 -6.80 6.08
CA GLU A 59 5.96 -7.35 6.26
C GLU A 59 6.39 -8.31 5.15
N GLY A 60 5.46 -9.08 4.59
CA GLY A 60 5.73 -10.22 3.74
C GLY A 60 5.51 -9.96 2.25
N THR A 61 4.98 -10.97 1.57
CA THR A 61 4.84 -11.01 0.11
C THR A 61 3.39 -11.18 -0.31
N CYS A 62 3.11 -11.04 -1.62
CA CYS A 62 1.76 -11.24 -2.16
C CYS A 62 1.38 -12.71 -2.37
N GLN A 63 2.18 -13.65 -1.90
CA GLN A 63 1.91 -15.07 -2.10
C GLN A 63 0.88 -15.59 -1.10
N GLY A 64 0.19 -16.66 -1.48
CA GLY A 64 -0.80 -17.29 -0.64
C GLY A 64 -1.37 -18.54 -1.30
N THR A 65 -2.51 -18.96 -0.80
CA THR A 65 -3.26 -20.11 -1.32
C THR A 65 -4.50 -19.62 -2.09
N LYS A 66 -5.21 -20.54 -2.72
CA LYS A 66 -6.49 -20.22 -3.38
C LYS A 66 -7.53 -19.70 -2.37
N ALA A 67 -7.54 -20.26 -1.16
CA ALA A 67 -8.46 -19.85 -0.08
C ALA A 67 -8.07 -18.51 0.56
N GLU A 68 -6.75 -18.27 0.69
CA GLU A 68 -6.19 -17.03 1.25
C GLU A 68 -5.10 -16.49 0.31
N PRO A 69 -5.47 -15.74 -0.73
CA PRO A 69 -4.54 -15.36 -1.80
C PRO A 69 -3.29 -14.60 -1.35
N PHE A 70 -3.39 -13.85 -0.26
CA PHE A 70 -2.29 -13.03 0.24
C PHE A 70 -1.83 -13.42 1.65
N ALA A 71 -2.00 -14.70 2.02
CA ALA A 71 -1.69 -15.17 3.38
C ALA A 71 -0.26 -14.88 3.81
N GLN A 72 0.71 -14.85 2.87
CA GLN A 72 2.11 -14.56 3.17
C GLN A 72 2.45 -13.07 3.28
N ALA A 73 1.47 -12.19 3.15
CA ALA A 73 1.70 -10.77 3.39
C ALA A 73 1.98 -10.46 4.86
N ASP A 74 1.48 -11.32 5.76
CA ASP A 74 1.68 -11.17 7.19
C ASP A 74 1.05 -9.87 7.74
N GLY A 75 1.51 -9.36 8.88
CA GLY A 75 1.02 -8.13 9.48
C GLY A 75 1.61 -6.86 8.84
N HIS A 76 1.18 -5.71 9.33
CA HIS A 76 1.70 -4.42 8.89
C HIS A 76 3.20 -4.30 9.16
N TYR A 77 3.91 -3.67 8.24
CA TYR A 77 5.33 -3.36 8.39
C TYR A 77 5.51 -2.48 9.63
N ASN A 78 6.18 -3.01 10.65
CA ASN A 78 6.25 -2.40 11.97
C ASN A 78 7.63 -2.59 12.62
N PRO A 79 8.67 -1.90 12.12
CA PRO A 79 10.03 -2.09 12.59
C PRO A 79 10.27 -1.54 14.01
N THR A 80 9.40 -0.66 14.50
CA THR A 80 9.56 0.00 15.80
C THR A 80 8.65 -0.59 16.88
N ASN A 81 7.92 -1.67 16.57
CA ASN A 81 6.96 -2.30 17.47
C ASN A 81 5.92 -1.31 18.03
N ALA A 82 5.39 -0.48 17.13
CA ALA A 82 4.34 0.48 17.45
C ALA A 82 2.96 -0.17 17.43
N MET A 83 1.96 0.56 17.88
CA MET A 83 0.54 0.18 17.73
C MET A 83 -0.04 0.82 16.47
N HIS A 84 -1.10 0.21 15.93
CA HIS A 84 -1.86 0.82 14.83
C HIS A 84 -2.54 2.12 15.32
N PRO A 85 -2.50 3.24 14.59
CA PRO A 85 -2.03 3.47 13.22
C PRO A 85 -0.60 4.07 13.15
N GLN A 86 0.26 3.69 14.05
CA GLN A 86 1.64 4.22 14.12
C GLN A 86 2.68 3.26 13.54
N HIS A 87 2.27 2.13 12.93
CA HIS A 87 3.18 1.29 12.19
C HIS A 87 3.81 2.07 11.03
N ALA A 88 5.04 1.77 10.70
CA ALA A 88 5.69 2.43 9.56
C ALA A 88 4.92 2.19 8.25
N GLY A 89 4.29 1.03 8.11
CA GLY A 89 3.49 0.67 6.94
C GLY A 89 2.07 1.22 6.91
N ASP A 90 1.62 1.93 7.94
CA ASP A 90 0.29 2.53 7.96
C ASP A 90 0.25 3.79 7.09
N MET A 91 -0.60 3.77 6.08
CA MET A 91 -0.75 4.85 5.09
C MET A 91 -2.18 5.40 5.13
N PRO A 92 -2.42 6.62 4.66
CA PRO A 92 -3.78 7.14 4.52
C PRO A 92 -4.62 6.21 3.65
N SER A 93 -5.89 6.03 4.00
CA SER A 93 -6.81 5.20 3.22
C SER A 93 -6.99 5.76 1.81
N LEU A 94 -7.20 4.87 0.85
CA LEU A 94 -7.58 5.23 -0.50
C LEU A 94 -9.04 5.65 -0.53
N LEU A 95 -9.33 6.80 -1.14
CA LEU A 95 -10.69 7.21 -1.45
C LEU A 95 -11.01 6.84 -2.88
N ALA A 96 -11.93 5.89 -3.07
CA ALA A 96 -12.42 5.55 -4.39
C ALA A 96 -13.49 6.55 -4.85
N ASN A 97 -13.36 7.01 -6.09
CA ASN A 97 -14.33 7.83 -6.79
C ASN A 97 -14.70 7.08 -8.07
N ASP A 98 -15.88 6.50 -8.10
CA ASP A 98 -16.32 5.64 -9.20
C ASP A 98 -15.29 4.52 -9.48
N GLY A 99 -14.81 3.90 -8.43
CA GLY A 99 -13.81 2.82 -8.46
C GLY A 99 -12.36 3.26 -8.67
N ASN A 100 -12.09 4.55 -8.88
CA ASN A 100 -10.75 5.06 -9.11
C ASN A 100 -10.25 5.82 -7.89
N ALA A 101 -9.05 5.52 -7.44
CA ALA A 101 -8.40 6.20 -6.33
C ALA A 101 -7.05 6.77 -6.77
N PHE A 102 -6.83 8.04 -6.47
CA PHE A 102 -5.56 8.71 -6.68
C PHE A 102 -5.13 9.40 -5.39
N LEU A 103 -3.95 9.06 -4.89
CA LEU A 103 -3.46 9.58 -3.62
C LEU A 103 -1.97 9.85 -3.71
N ILE A 104 -1.57 11.04 -3.31
CA ILE A 104 -0.15 11.38 -3.11
C ILE A 104 0.00 11.90 -1.68
N PHE A 105 0.97 11.36 -0.94
CA PHE A 105 1.25 11.82 0.41
C PHE A 105 2.73 11.65 0.75
N TYR A 106 3.16 12.35 1.79
CA TYR A 106 4.49 12.23 2.37
C TYR A 106 4.44 11.42 3.67
N THR A 107 5.47 10.61 3.89
CA THR A 107 5.71 9.95 5.17
C THR A 107 7.20 9.98 5.51
N ASP A 108 7.50 10.20 6.79
CA ASP A 108 8.86 10.08 7.33
C ASP A 108 9.11 8.74 8.03
N ARG A 109 8.15 7.81 7.93
CA ARG A 109 8.19 6.54 8.64
C ARG A 109 9.09 5.50 7.95
N PHE A 110 9.40 5.70 6.69
CA PHE A 110 10.33 4.84 5.94
C PHE A 110 10.95 5.59 4.75
N HIS A 111 12.10 5.10 4.29
CA HIS A 111 12.67 5.42 2.98
C HIS A 111 12.34 4.31 1.98
N PRO A 112 12.35 4.55 0.66
CA PRO A 112 12.00 3.51 -0.33
C PRO A 112 12.78 2.21 -0.17
N GLU A 113 14.08 2.29 0.15
CA GLU A 113 14.93 1.11 0.36
C GLU A 113 14.50 0.22 1.52
N ASP A 114 13.82 0.78 2.53
CA ASP A 114 13.38 0.03 3.71
C ASP A 114 12.23 -0.94 3.38
N VAL A 115 11.49 -0.67 2.32
CA VAL A 115 10.27 -1.39 1.98
C VAL A 115 10.37 -2.27 0.73
N ILE A 116 11.51 -2.31 0.07
CA ILE A 116 11.76 -3.20 -1.07
C ILE A 116 11.50 -4.65 -0.67
N GLY A 117 10.74 -5.37 -1.49
CA GLY A 117 10.38 -6.78 -1.28
C GLY A 117 9.16 -7.00 -0.39
N ARG A 118 8.62 -5.95 0.22
CA ARG A 118 7.40 -6.02 1.04
C ARG A 118 6.16 -5.84 0.19
N ALA A 119 5.00 -6.15 0.76
CA ALA A 119 3.73 -6.13 0.06
C ALA A 119 2.93 -4.86 0.37
N VAL A 120 2.48 -4.17 -0.67
CA VAL A 120 1.42 -3.17 -0.55
C VAL A 120 0.09 -3.91 -0.60
N ILE A 121 -0.76 -3.69 0.40
CA ILE A 121 -2.08 -4.31 0.51
C ILE A 121 -3.18 -3.24 0.45
N ILE A 122 -4.22 -3.54 -0.31
CA ILE A 122 -5.49 -2.79 -0.29
C ILE A 122 -6.55 -3.68 0.36
N HIS A 123 -7.31 -3.13 1.28
CA HIS A 123 -8.31 -3.85 2.06
C HIS A 123 -9.74 -3.57 1.57
N ALA A 124 -10.65 -4.47 1.95
CA ALA A 124 -12.06 -4.39 1.56
C ALA A 124 -12.79 -3.20 2.17
N HIS A 125 -12.41 -2.81 3.40
CA HIS A 125 -13.10 -1.78 4.18
C HIS A 125 -12.16 -0.65 4.58
N SER A 126 -12.76 0.45 5.06
CA SER A 126 -11.99 1.58 5.58
C SER A 126 -11.22 1.19 6.84
N ASP A 127 -10.06 1.82 7.01
CA ASP A 127 -9.28 1.78 8.24
C ASP A 127 -9.92 2.74 9.25
N ASP A 128 -10.28 2.24 10.44
CA ASP A 128 -10.86 3.08 11.50
C ASP A 128 -9.81 3.85 12.31
N MET A 129 -8.53 3.64 12.03
CA MET A 129 -7.38 4.29 12.65
C MET A 129 -7.21 4.02 14.16
N THR A 130 -7.94 3.05 14.71
CA THR A 130 -7.93 2.80 16.16
C THR A 130 -7.87 1.33 16.52
N THR A 131 -8.61 0.46 15.85
CA THR A 131 -8.70 -0.97 16.20
C THR A 131 -7.37 -1.68 15.94
N GLN A 132 -6.91 -2.44 16.94
CA GLN A 132 -5.69 -3.25 16.80
C GLN A 132 -6.02 -4.61 16.18
N PRO A 133 -5.13 -5.18 15.38
CA PRO A 133 -3.85 -4.62 14.94
C PRO A 133 -3.92 -3.83 13.62
N SER A 134 -5.07 -3.73 12.97
CA SER A 134 -5.11 -3.31 11.56
C SER A 134 -6.26 -2.36 11.19
N GLY A 135 -6.89 -1.72 12.20
CA GLY A 135 -7.95 -0.75 11.93
C GLY A 135 -9.25 -1.34 11.42
N ASN A 136 -9.50 -2.62 11.65
CA ASN A 136 -10.70 -3.32 11.18
C ASN A 136 -10.94 -3.16 9.66
N SER A 137 -9.87 -3.11 8.89
CA SER A 137 -9.94 -2.86 7.44
C SER A 137 -10.46 -4.05 6.63
N GLY A 138 -10.63 -5.21 7.25
CA GLY A 138 -11.20 -6.39 6.62
C GLY A 138 -10.23 -7.13 5.71
N ALA A 139 -10.80 -7.89 4.77
CA ALA A 139 -10.04 -8.77 3.90
C ALA A 139 -9.05 -8.01 3.00
N MET A 140 -7.96 -8.66 2.67
CA MET A 140 -7.00 -8.18 1.67
C MET A 140 -7.55 -8.48 0.27
N ILE A 141 -7.80 -7.45 -0.52
CA ILE A 141 -8.43 -7.59 -1.84
C ILE A 141 -7.49 -7.34 -3.01
N ALA A 142 -6.36 -6.70 -2.77
CA ALA A 142 -5.34 -6.48 -3.80
C ALA A 142 -3.96 -6.38 -3.17
N CYS A 143 -2.93 -6.70 -3.94
CA CYS A 143 -1.55 -6.73 -3.47
C CYS A 143 -0.58 -6.38 -4.60
N GLY A 144 0.54 -5.78 -4.25
CA GLY A 144 1.70 -5.60 -5.13
C GLY A 144 2.98 -5.63 -4.31
N GLU A 145 4.00 -6.35 -4.80
CA GLU A 145 5.31 -6.35 -4.17
C GLU A 145 6.11 -5.13 -4.62
N ILE A 146 6.74 -4.48 -3.66
CA ILE A 146 7.57 -3.29 -3.90
C ILE A 146 8.90 -3.74 -4.48
N ARG A 147 9.24 -3.22 -5.65
CA ARG A 147 10.48 -3.53 -6.35
C ARG A 147 11.26 -2.26 -6.62
N GLU A 148 12.58 -2.39 -6.53
CA GLU A 148 13.49 -1.30 -6.89
C GLU A 148 13.34 -0.96 -8.38
N MET A 149 13.28 0.35 -8.67
CA MET A 149 13.31 0.87 -10.03
C MET A 149 14.76 1.20 -10.37
N LYS A 150 15.33 0.45 -11.32
CA LYS A 150 16.71 0.69 -11.74
C LYS A 150 16.75 1.86 -12.72
N THR A 151 17.54 2.85 -12.39
CA THR A 151 17.97 3.86 -13.37
C THR A 151 19.15 3.29 -14.15
N GLU A 152 19.00 3.21 -15.45
CA GLU A 152 20.14 2.94 -16.33
C GLU A 152 20.97 4.20 -16.54
#